data_ff944d538b8d20011dd6c2650b2dffb2
#
_entry.id   ff944d538b8d20011dd6c2650b2dffb2
#
_cell.length_a   1.000
_cell.length_b   1.000
_cell.length_c   1.000
_cell.angle_alpha   90.00
_cell.angle_beta   90.00
_cell.angle_gamma   90.00
#
_symmetry.space_group_name_H-M   'P 1'
#
loop_
_entity.id
_entity.type
_entity.pdbx_description
1 polymer ?
#
loop_
_entity_poly.entity_id
_entity_poly.type
_entity_poly.pdbx_seq_one_letter_code
_entity_poly.pdbx_strand_id
1 'polypeptide(L)'
;MASAEQFYRDCLGWSFSSDGQGYHIGSAGSTACAGVYVMPEQFQKIKMPSFWMSYIQVEDIDATVSKAQQCGAKIELPPQPGPDGGLIALIRDPSGAGFTCYQGELGEGQGASAQHGLRLWHELHVSSLDKVKTFYESVFNWHIAPAKEPERYLISASPHSAQPIAAIQVSSNAVKGDKEYWGVYFAVDDLTRVGEVITKAGGELIEQAPVNGLPTALAFDPQGAAFYIQQVSDAAQINKANEAPAMTPTTPPKPSLKWRSMIGLVGIAVAILLDANLLWGLFFLFWVIPDIKYAETHFMERVRRQENPVLYWLIIATWLGLSGYLLLDPLVNR
;
A
#
# COMPACT_ATOMS: atom_id res chain seq x y z
N MET A 1 -13.20 -14.37 22.19
CA MET A 1 -12.56 -13.28 22.94
C MET A 1 -11.32 -13.76 23.69
N ALA A 2 -11.42 -14.59 24.73
CA ALA A 2 -10.27 -15.01 25.55
C ALA A 2 -9.07 -15.56 24.75
N SER A 3 -9.28 -16.32 23.67
CA SER A 3 -8.19 -16.82 22.82
C SER A 3 -7.51 -15.69 22.02
N ALA A 4 -8.24 -14.69 21.55
CA ALA A 4 -7.67 -13.54 20.86
C ALA A 4 -6.85 -12.68 21.84
N GLU A 5 -7.37 -12.41 23.03
CA GLU A 5 -6.62 -11.68 24.05
C GLU A 5 -5.33 -12.41 24.44
N GLN A 6 -5.38 -13.73 24.63
CA GLN A 6 -4.18 -14.50 24.96
C GLN A 6 -3.15 -14.41 23.83
N PHE A 7 -3.58 -14.54 22.58
CA PHE A 7 -2.73 -14.38 21.40
C PHE A 7 -1.99 -13.04 21.40
N TYR A 8 -2.72 -11.92 21.53
CA TYR A 8 -2.09 -10.59 21.51
C TYR A 8 -1.28 -10.29 22.79
N ARG A 9 -1.62 -10.88 23.96
CA ARG A 9 -0.75 -10.87 25.15
C ARG A 9 0.60 -11.50 24.85
N ASP A 10 0.59 -12.67 24.21
CA ASP A 10 1.80 -13.45 23.97
C ASP A 10 2.69 -12.82 22.88
N CYS A 11 2.10 -12.30 21.79
CA CYS A 11 2.88 -11.80 20.66
C CYS A 11 3.20 -10.30 20.75
N LEU A 12 2.32 -9.46 21.31
CA LEU A 12 2.47 -8.01 21.39
C LEU A 12 2.61 -7.45 22.81
N GLY A 13 2.57 -8.33 23.83
CA GLY A 13 2.72 -7.91 25.22
C GLY A 13 1.54 -7.09 25.76
N TRP A 14 0.36 -7.18 25.14
CA TRP A 14 -0.79 -6.38 25.56
C TRP A 14 -1.40 -6.84 26.88
N SER A 15 -1.87 -5.90 27.66
CA SER A 15 -2.83 -6.12 28.72
C SER A 15 -4.22 -5.73 28.22
N PHE A 16 -5.28 -6.33 28.77
CA PHE A 16 -6.66 -6.03 28.39
C PHE A 16 -7.47 -5.55 29.58
N SER A 17 -8.27 -4.51 29.36
CA SER A 17 -9.34 -4.06 30.24
C SER A 17 -10.67 -4.13 29.50
N SER A 18 -11.75 -4.48 30.20
CA SER A 18 -13.10 -4.58 29.63
C SER A 18 -13.99 -3.48 30.17
N ASP A 19 -14.86 -2.94 29.31
CA ASP A 19 -15.93 -2.00 29.70
C ASP A 19 -17.12 -2.71 30.37
N GLY A 20 -17.09 -4.05 30.46
CA GLY A 20 -18.20 -4.86 30.96
C GLY A 20 -19.35 -5.07 29.97
N GLN A 21 -19.27 -4.45 28.75
CA GLN A 21 -20.26 -4.57 27.67
C GLN A 21 -19.75 -5.39 26.47
N GLY A 22 -18.57 -6.02 26.62
CA GLY A 22 -17.98 -6.88 25.59
C GLY A 22 -17.00 -6.17 24.66
N TYR A 23 -16.66 -4.92 24.92
CA TYR A 23 -15.57 -4.19 24.29
C TYR A 23 -14.33 -4.25 25.19
N HIS A 24 -13.20 -4.65 24.65
CA HIS A 24 -11.96 -4.85 25.39
C HIS A 24 -10.88 -3.94 24.80
N ILE A 25 -10.24 -3.17 25.65
CA ILE A 25 -9.15 -2.27 25.27
C ILE A 25 -7.82 -2.99 25.49
N GLY A 26 -7.09 -3.21 24.41
CA GLY A 26 -5.71 -3.69 24.42
C GLY A 26 -4.74 -2.54 24.64
N SER A 27 -3.81 -2.69 25.59
CA SER A 27 -2.81 -1.67 25.94
C SER A 27 -1.42 -2.27 26.00
N ALA A 28 -0.43 -1.60 25.43
CA ALA A 28 0.98 -1.87 25.61
C ALA A 28 1.52 -0.93 26.71
N GLY A 29 1.89 -1.49 27.86
CA GLY A 29 2.16 -0.69 29.06
C GLY A 29 0.92 0.09 29.50
N SER A 30 1.04 1.42 29.60
CA SER A 30 -0.07 2.32 29.93
C SER A 30 -0.79 2.89 28.72
N THR A 31 -0.33 2.60 27.49
CA THR A 31 -0.86 3.18 26.26
C THR A 31 -1.91 2.27 25.63
N ALA A 32 -3.16 2.73 25.56
CA ALA A 32 -4.22 2.06 24.81
C ALA A 32 -3.89 2.09 23.30
N CYS A 33 -3.95 0.95 22.63
CA CYS A 33 -3.54 0.81 21.25
C CYS A 33 -4.57 0.16 20.33
N ALA A 34 -5.55 -0.55 20.88
CA ALA A 34 -6.57 -1.21 20.08
C ALA A 34 -7.83 -1.52 20.89
N GLY A 35 -8.96 -1.60 20.18
CA GLY A 35 -10.20 -2.16 20.71
C GLY A 35 -10.48 -3.52 20.09
N VAL A 36 -10.88 -4.49 20.91
CA VAL A 36 -11.22 -5.84 20.48
C VAL A 36 -12.62 -6.18 20.98
N TYR A 37 -13.46 -6.69 20.11
CA TYR A 37 -14.83 -7.10 20.47
C TYR A 37 -15.28 -8.29 19.62
N VAL A 38 -16.30 -8.97 20.08
CA VAL A 38 -16.89 -10.08 19.32
C VAL A 38 -17.64 -9.53 18.11
N MET A 39 -17.31 -10.03 16.93
CA MET A 39 -17.99 -9.66 15.70
C MET A 39 -19.51 -9.83 15.84
N PRO A 40 -20.34 -8.84 15.44
CA PRO A 40 -21.80 -8.95 15.51
C PRO A 40 -22.33 -10.16 14.75
N GLU A 41 -23.38 -10.81 15.28
CA GLU A 41 -23.95 -12.04 14.74
C GLU A 41 -24.29 -11.98 13.25
N GLN A 42 -24.74 -10.84 12.74
CA GLN A 42 -25.07 -10.64 11.34
C GLN A 42 -23.87 -10.91 10.42
N PHE A 43 -22.65 -10.54 10.85
CA PHE A 43 -21.42 -10.78 10.11
C PHE A 43 -20.87 -12.20 10.32
N GLN A 44 -21.07 -12.78 11.52
CA GLN A 44 -20.74 -14.17 11.78
C GLN A 44 -21.59 -15.12 10.91
N LYS A 45 -22.89 -14.83 10.71
CA LYS A 45 -23.81 -15.63 9.87
C LYS A 45 -23.35 -15.73 8.41
N ILE A 46 -22.72 -14.69 7.87
CA ILE A 46 -22.15 -14.70 6.52
C ILE A 46 -20.69 -15.17 6.49
N LYS A 47 -20.20 -15.73 7.60
CA LYS A 47 -18.82 -16.22 7.76
C LYS A 47 -17.75 -15.18 7.42
N MET A 48 -18.00 -13.91 7.77
CA MET A 48 -16.99 -12.85 7.63
C MET A 48 -15.80 -13.20 8.51
N PRO A 49 -14.56 -13.24 7.98
CA PRO A 49 -13.36 -13.46 8.80
C PRO A 49 -13.16 -12.30 9.76
N SER A 50 -12.48 -12.54 10.87
CA SER A 50 -11.98 -11.45 11.72
C SER A 50 -11.04 -10.54 10.95
N PHE A 51 -11.00 -9.27 11.26
CA PHE A 51 -10.16 -8.29 10.60
C PHE A 51 -9.83 -7.12 11.51
N TRP A 52 -8.72 -6.46 11.23
CA TRP A 52 -8.38 -5.17 11.81
C TRP A 52 -9.02 -4.05 11.02
N MET A 53 -9.59 -3.06 11.73
CA MET A 53 -10.21 -1.88 11.14
C MET A 53 -9.41 -0.63 11.51
N SER A 54 -8.99 0.14 10.50
CA SER A 54 -8.36 1.43 10.72
C SER A 54 -9.40 2.48 11.04
N TYR A 55 -9.14 3.28 12.07
CA TYR A 55 -9.99 4.39 12.48
C TYR A 55 -9.32 5.71 12.09
N ILE A 56 -10.07 6.59 11.44
CA ILE A 56 -9.65 7.93 11.05
C ILE A 56 -10.45 8.93 11.88
N GLN A 57 -9.75 9.66 12.75
CA GLN A 57 -10.38 10.69 13.55
C GLN A 57 -10.79 11.86 12.70
N VAL A 58 -12.00 12.38 12.92
CA VAL A 58 -12.59 13.51 12.23
C VAL A 58 -13.22 14.48 13.23
N GLU A 59 -13.28 15.77 12.88
CA GLU A 59 -13.90 16.80 13.71
C GLU A 59 -15.42 16.78 13.61
N ASP A 60 -15.95 16.54 12.40
CA ASP A 60 -17.39 16.49 12.08
C ASP A 60 -17.66 15.26 11.21
N ILE A 61 -18.27 14.24 11.81
CA ILE A 61 -18.51 12.97 11.15
C ILE A 61 -19.61 13.07 10.08
N ASP A 62 -20.65 13.89 10.32
CA ASP A 62 -21.75 14.06 9.36
C ASP A 62 -21.28 14.78 8.11
N ALA A 63 -20.51 15.87 8.27
CA ALA A 63 -19.90 16.58 7.15
C ALA A 63 -18.92 15.69 6.39
N THR A 64 -18.10 14.89 7.11
CA THR A 64 -17.13 13.97 6.52
C THR A 64 -17.82 12.88 5.71
N VAL A 65 -18.85 12.24 6.26
CA VAL A 65 -19.63 11.20 5.58
C VAL A 65 -20.32 11.73 4.33
N SER A 66 -20.95 12.92 4.43
CA SER A 66 -21.59 13.58 3.29
C SER A 66 -20.59 13.85 2.17
N LYS A 67 -19.41 14.36 2.51
CA LYS A 67 -18.34 14.63 1.54
C LYS A 67 -17.76 13.35 0.94
N ALA A 68 -17.55 12.31 1.75
CA ALA A 68 -17.09 11.01 1.28
C ALA A 68 -18.06 10.41 0.25
N GLN A 69 -19.36 10.49 0.52
CA GLN A 69 -20.40 10.02 -0.40
C GLN A 69 -20.38 10.80 -1.73
N GLN A 70 -20.23 12.12 -1.69
CA GLN A 70 -20.08 12.94 -2.89
C GLN A 70 -18.83 12.60 -3.70
N CYS A 71 -17.77 12.13 -3.03
CA CYS A 71 -16.52 11.68 -3.64
C CYS A 71 -16.53 10.20 -4.04
N GLY A 72 -17.70 9.54 -4.06
CA GLY A 72 -17.86 8.17 -4.57
C GLY A 72 -17.68 7.05 -3.55
N ALA A 73 -17.61 7.35 -2.27
CA ALA A 73 -17.57 6.34 -1.22
C ALA A 73 -18.94 5.68 -1.02
N LYS A 74 -18.90 4.42 -0.58
CA LYS A 74 -20.07 3.69 -0.10
C LYS A 74 -20.15 3.78 1.42
N ILE A 75 -21.28 4.25 1.94
CA ILE A 75 -21.53 4.27 3.38
C ILE A 75 -22.13 2.93 3.78
N GLU A 76 -21.35 2.13 4.51
CA GLU A 76 -21.79 0.81 5.01
C GLU A 76 -22.55 0.95 6.34
N LEU A 77 -22.14 1.92 7.18
CA LEU A 77 -22.76 2.24 8.45
C LEU A 77 -22.80 3.77 8.58
N PRO A 78 -23.99 4.39 8.67
CA PRO A 78 -24.09 5.82 8.89
C PRO A 78 -23.61 6.21 10.29
N PRO A 79 -23.39 7.51 10.55
CA PRO A 79 -23.00 8.00 11.87
C PRO A 79 -23.90 7.47 12.98
N GLN A 80 -23.31 6.84 13.98
CA GLN A 80 -24.00 6.30 15.15
C GLN A 80 -23.06 6.25 16.37
N PRO A 81 -23.61 6.12 17.61
CA PRO A 81 -22.78 5.98 18.80
C PRO A 81 -21.83 4.80 18.73
N GLY A 82 -20.56 5.02 19.03
CA GLY A 82 -19.53 3.99 19.24
C GLY A 82 -19.49 3.50 20.70
N PRO A 83 -18.67 2.47 20.99
CA PRO A 83 -18.62 1.84 22.31
C PRO A 83 -18.02 2.74 23.41
N ASP A 84 -17.29 3.78 23.05
CA ASP A 84 -16.62 4.72 23.96
C ASP A 84 -17.34 6.05 24.13
N GLY A 85 -18.58 6.16 23.61
CA GLY A 85 -19.39 7.38 23.63
C GLY A 85 -19.11 8.35 22.50
N GLY A 86 -18.11 8.11 21.65
CA GLY A 86 -17.89 8.82 20.41
C GLY A 86 -18.88 8.40 19.31
N LEU A 87 -18.79 9.04 18.15
CA LEU A 87 -19.54 8.65 16.95
C LEU A 87 -18.65 7.89 15.99
N ILE A 88 -19.21 6.86 15.34
CA ILE A 88 -18.53 6.06 14.32
C ILE A 88 -19.36 6.00 13.04
N ALA A 89 -18.67 5.92 11.89
CA ALA A 89 -19.28 5.63 10.58
C ALA A 89 -18.35 4.73 9.78
N LEU A 90 -18.88 3.63 9.24
CA LEU A 90 -18.10 2.70 8.40
C LEU A 90 -18.25 3.08 6.94
N ILE A 91 -17.12 3.30 6.28
CA ILE A 91 -17.03 3.80 4.91
C ILE A 91 -16.15 2.84 4.09
N ARG A 92 -16.55 2.61 2.83
CA ARG A 92 -15.65 2.08 1.79
C ARG A 92 -15.28 3.19 0.83
N ASP A 93 -14.00 3.37 0.60
CA ASP A 93 -13.51 4.30 -0.40
C ASP A 93 -13.88 3.86 -1.84
N PRO A 94 -13.63 4.66 -2.88
CA PRO A 94 -13.94 4.30 -4.26
C PRO A 94 -13.22 3.06 -4.80
N SER A 95 -12.14 2.61 -4.15
CA SER A 95 -11.45 1.37 -4.50
C SER A 95 -12.07 0.14 -3.82
N GLY A 96 -12.83 0.33 -2.74
CA GLY A 96 -13.46 -0.70 -1.93
C GLY A 96 -12.78 -0.96 -0.57
N ALA A 97 -11.71 -0.25 -0.25
CA ALA A 97 -11.06 -0.36 1.06
C ALA A 97 -11.94 0.22 2.17
N GLY A 98 -12.16 -0.57 3.23
CA GLY A 98 -12.98 -0.19 4.38
C GLY A 98 -12.17 0.50 5.46
N PHE A 99 -12.74 1.55 6.05
CA PHE A 99 -12.23 2.22 7.24
C PHE A 99 -13.38 2.82 8.06
N THR A 100 -13.12 3.17 9.31
CA THR A 100 -14.11 3.82 10.18
C THR A 100 -13.72 5.27 10.42
N CYS A 101 -14.62 6.21 10.13
CA CYS A 101 -14.53 7.57 10.67
C CYS A 101 -14.92 7.54 12.15
N TYR A 102 -14.20 8.30 12.96
CA TYR A 102 -14.42 8.40 14.39
C TYR A 102 -14.42 9.87 14.82
N GLN A 103 -15.45 10.29 15.49
CA GLN A 103 -15.54 11.59 16.15
C GLN A 103 -15.66 11.37 17.66
N GLY A 104 -14.63 11.75 18.38
CA GLY A 104 -14.52 11.58 19.83
C GLY A 104 -13.14 11.94 20.32
N GLU A 105 -12.90 11.78 21.61
CA GLU A 105 -11.60 12.00 22.22
C GLU A 105 -10.81 10.69 22.13
N LEU A 106 -9.75 10.70 21.32
CA LEU A 106 -8.73 9.64 21.36
C LEU A 106 -7.82 9.92 22.56
N GLY A 107 -7.59 8.89 23.38
CA GLY A 107 -6.68 8.99 24.52
C GLY A 107 -5.26 9.43 24.11
N GLU A 108 -4.51 10.00 25.05
CA GLU A 108 -3.12 10.37 24.84
C GLU A 108 -2.27 9.14 24.41
N GLY A 109 -1.30 9.34 23.53
CA GLY A 109 -0.37 8.30 23.09
C GLY A 109 -0.79 7.52 21.85
N GLN A 110 -1.84 7.91 21.15
CA GLN A 110 -2.32 7.25 19.91
C GLN A 110 -1.46 7.55 18.66
N GLY A 111 -0.33 8.23 18.80
CA GLY A 111 0.64 8.45 17.72
C GLY A 111 1.39 7.18 17.32
N ALA A 112 2.08 7.22 16.17
CA ALA A 112 3.01 6.17 15.78
C ALA A 112 4.13 6.03 16.83
N SER A 113 4.46 4.79 17.24
CA SER A 113 5.49 4.53 18.23
C SER A 113 6.32 3.31 17.87
N ALA A 114 7.63 3.42 18.15
CA ALA A 114 8.59 2.34 18.00
C ALA A 114 8.57 1.35 19.18
N GLN A 115 7.78 1.58 20.20
CA GLN A 115 7.72 0.67 21.33
C GLN A 115 7.01 -0.63 20.94
N HIS A 116 7.55 -1.76 21.36
CA HIS A 116 6.98 -3.08 21.14
C HIS A 116 5.49 -3.13 21.51
N GLY A 117 4.70 -3.69 20.60
CA GLY A 117 3.25 -3.83 20.74
C GLY A 117 2.43 -2.59 20.42
N LEU A 118 3.05 -1.42 20.23
CA LEU A 118 2.31 -0.22 19.83
C LEU A 118 2.12 -0.15 18.31
N ARG A 119 1.09 0.57 17.91
CA ARG A 119 0.84 0.87 16.51
C ARG A 119 1.97 1.71 15.96
N LEU A 120 2.62 1.20 14.94
CA LEU A 120 3.70 1.87 14.24
C LEU A 120 3.20 2.69 13.05
N TRP A 121 2.29 2.09 12.24
CA TRP A 121 1.95 2.62 10.94
C TRP A 121 0.59 2.13 10.45
N HIS A 122 0.00 2.83 9.48
CA HIS A 122 -1.10 2.36 8.65
C HIS A 122 -0.71 2.50 7.18
N GLU A 123 -1.10 1.52 6.36
CA GLU A 123 -0.84 1.56 4.93
C GLU A 123 -2.05 1.09 4.15
N LEU A 124 -2.48 1.90 3.18
CA LEU A 124 -3.54 1.55 2.24
C LEU A 124 -2.95 0.77 1.07
N HIS A 125 -3.35 -0.47 0.90
CA HIS A 125 -2.94 -1.32 -0.21
C HIS A 125 -3.98 -1.27 -1.32
N VAL A 126 -3.61 -0.75 -2.51
CA VAL A 126 -4.51 -0.54 -3.65
C VAL A 126 -3.88 -0.98 -4.95
N SER A 127 -4.72 -1.28 -5.95
CA SER A 127 -4.30 -1.58 -7.32
C SER A 127 -4.03 -0.32 -8.16
N SER A 128 -4.58 0.84 -7.76
CA SER A 128 -4.45 2.10 -8.49
C SER A 128 -4.52 3.29 -7.56
N LEU A 129 -3.52 4.17 -7.66
CA LEU A 129 -3.48 5.43 -6.91
C LEU A 129 -4.61 6.38 -7.32
N ASP A 130 -4.89 6.49 -8.63
CA ASP A 130 -5.82 7.47 -9.19
C ASP A 130 -7.24 7.34 -8.63
N LYS A 131 -7.64 6.10 -8.26
CA LYS A 131 -8.95 5.83 -7.67
C LYS A 131 -9.12 6.42 -6.27
N VAL A 132 -8.04 6.57 -5.52
CA VAL A 132 -8.08 6.91 -4.09
C VAL A 132 -7.46 8.25 -3.76
N LYS A 133 -6.48 8.73 -4.53
CA LYS A 133 -5.76 9.97 -4.26
C LYS A 133 -6.72 11.15 -4.10
N THR A 134 -7.50 11.44 -5.12
CA THR A 134 -8.46 12.56 -5.11
C THR A 134 -9.47 12.42 -3.99
N PHE A 135 -9.90 11.20 -3.66
CA PHE A 135 -10.82 10.92 -2.57
C PHE A 135 -10.24 11.35 -1.22
N TYR A 136 -9.06 10.84 -0.84
CA TYR A 136 -8.45 11.13 0.45
C TYR A 136 -8.00 12.59 0.57
N GLU A 137 -7.47 13.19 -0.50
CA GLU A 137 -7.14 14.63 -0.54
C GLU A 137 -8.39 15.51 -0.38
N SER A 138 -9.51 15.13 -1.00
CA SER A 138 -10.75 15.90 -0.92
C SER A 138 -11.44 15.74 0.42
N VAL A 139 -11.60 14.49 0.92
CA VAL A 139 -12.42 14.21 2.10
C VAL A 139 -11.71 14.64 3.39
N PHE A 140 -10.41 14.33 3.50
CA PHE A 140 -9.65 14.55 4.74
C PHE A 140 -8.66 15.71 4.66
N ASN A 141 -8.59 16.39 3.51
CA ASN A 141 -7.61 17.44 3.26
C ASN A 141 -6.15 16.97 3.44
N TRP A 142 -5.91 15.68 3.19
CA TRP A 142 -4.59 15.09 3.28
C TRP A 142 -3.73 15.48 2.07
N HIS A 143 -2.43 15.46 2.25
CA HIS A 143 -1.46 15.65 1.17
C HIS A 143 -0.80 14.30 0.86
N ILE A 144 -0.84 13.89 -0.41
CA ILE A 144 -0.31 12.60 -0.87
C ILE A 144 0.85 12.86 -1.85
N ALA A 145 2.06 12.46 -1.44
CA ALA A 145 3.29 12.66 -2.21
C ALA A 145 4.05 11.35 -2.43
N PRO A 146 4.80 11.19 -3.55
CA PRO A 146 5.61 10.01 -3.78
C PRO A 146 6.63 9.77 -2.66
N ALA A 147 6.82 8.52 -2.27
CA ALA A 147 7.90 8.08 -1.40
C ALA A 147 9.20 7.79 -2.18
N LYS A 148 10.24 7.33 -1.50
CA LYS A 148 11.50 6.87 -2.13
C LYS A 148 11.31 5.52 -2.82
N GLU A 149 10.48 4.67 -2.23
CA GLU A 149 10.16 3.34 -2.74
C GLU A 149 9.20 3.45 -3.95
N PRO A 150 9.38 2.60 -4.97
CA PRO A 150 8.50 2.60 -6.12
C PRO A 150 7.07 2.23 -5.73
N GLU A 151 6.11 2.87 -6.40
CA GLU A 151 4.66 2.63 -6.21
C GLU A 151 4.17 2.88 -4.78
N ARG A 152 4.93 3.64 -3.98
CA ARG A 152 4.59 4.03 -2.62
C ARG A 152 4.41 5.53 -2.49
N TYR A 153 3.42 5.95 -1.71
CA TYR A 153 3.05 7.35 -1.51
C TYR A 153 2.83 7.62 -0.03
N LEU A 154 3.42 8.69 0.48
CA LEU A 154 3.24 9.10 1.86
C LEU A 154 2.02 10.01 1.99
N ILE A 155 1.25 9.79 3.04
CA ILE A 155 0.09 10.61 3.41
C ILE A 155 0.50 11.50 4.58
N SER A 156 0.32 12.79 4.44
CA SER A 156 0.53 13.79 5.48
C SER A 156 -0.75 14.56 5.77
N ALA A 157 -0.95 15.01 7.02
CA ALA A 157 -2.12 15.78 7.43
C ALA A 157 -2.20 17.14 6.70
N SER A 158 -1.06 17.67 6.26
CA SER A 158 -0.97 18.87 5.43
C SER A 158 0.33 18.85 4.62
N PRO A 159 0.47 19.69 3.56
CA PRO A 159 1.71 19.82 2.79
C PRO A 159 2.92 20.26 3.63
N HIS A 160 2.69 20.85 4.79
CA HIS A 160 3.73 21.38 5.69
C HIS A 160 3.97 20.49 6.92
N SER A 161 3.28 19.35 7.02
CA SER A 161 3.49 18.41 8.13
C SER A 161 4.89 17.81 8.06
N ALA A 162 5.61 17.87 9.19
CA ALA A 162 6.98 17.37 9.28
C ALA A 162 7.07 15.86 9.11
N GLN A 163 6.00 15.13 9.43
CA GLN A 163 5.96 13.67 9.35
C GLN A 163 4.67 13.16 8.69
N PRO A 164 4.75 12.10 7.88
CA PRO A 164 3.59 11.42 7.35
C PRO A 164 2.84 10.66 8.46
N ILE A 165 1.53 10.52 8.26
CA ILE A 165 0.61 9.82 9.18
C ILE A 165 0.28 8.40 8.70
N ALA A 166 0.43 8.14 7.40
CA ALA A 166 0.13 6.87 6.76
C ALA A 166 0.83 6.78 5.39
N ALA A 167 0.69 5.65 4.70
CA ALA A 167 1.12 5.52 3.30
C ALA A 167 0.06 4.85 2.43
N ILE A 168 0.26 4.93 1.12
CA ILE A 168 -0.43 4.13 0.11
C ILE A 168 0.62 3.30 -0.61
N GLN A 169 0.40 1.99 -0.68
CA GLN A 169 1.18 1.07 -1.50
C GLN A 169 0.33 0.61 -2.69
N VAL A 170 0.78 0.94 -3.89
CA VAL A 170 0.17 0.42 -5.11
C VAL A 170 0.80 -0.93 -5.44
N SER A 171 -0.02 -1.97 -5.53
CA SER A 171 0.42 -3.34 -5.77
C SER A 171 -0.57 -4.09 -6.65
N SER A 172 -0.08 -5.04 -7.43
CA SER A 172 -0.95 -5.93 -8.21
C SER A 172 -1.73 -6.88 -7.29
N ASN A 173 -2.86 -7.40 -7.79
CA ASN A 173 -3.65 -8.40 -7.07
C ASN A 173 -2.86 -9.68 -6.76
N ALA A 174 -1.85 -10.00 -7.57
CA ALA A 174 -0.96 -11.14 -7.31
C ALA A 174 -0.13 -10.96 -6.01
N VAL A 175 0.10 -9.73 -5.58
CA VAL A 175 0.88 -9.40 -4.37
C VAL A 175 -0.02 -9.17 -3.16
N LYS A 176 -1.08 -8.33 -3.31
CA LYS A 176 -1.94 -7.92 -2.19
C LYS A 176 -3.24 -8.75 -2.04
N GLY A 177 -3.52 -9.64 -3.00
CA GLY A 177 -4.83 -10.29 -3.14
C GLY A 177 -5.85 -9.42 -3.87
N ASP A 178 -7.07 -9.93 -4.02
CA ASP A 178 -8.13 -9.29 -4.82
C ASP A 178 -8.79 -8.08 -4.15
N LYS A 179 -8.51 -7.85 -2.86
CA LYS A 179 -9.14 -6.78 -2.08
C LYS A 179 -8.21 -5.60 -1.92
N GLU A 180 -8.82 -4.43 -1.87
CA GLU A 180 -8.20 -3.20 -1.39
C GLU A 180 -8.44 -3.09 0.12
N TYR A 181 -7.42 -2.69 0.89
CA TYR A 181 -7.55 -2.66 2.36
C TYR A 181 -6.55 -1.72 3.04
N TRP A 182 -6.89 -1.30 4.23
CA TRP A 182 -5.99 -0.65 5.16
C TRP A 182 -5.30 -1.71 6.03
N GLY A 183 -3.98 -1.80 5.94
CA GLY A 183 -3.15 -2.62 6.81
C GLY A 183 -2.71 -1.84 8.04
N VAL A 184 -2.72 -2.49 9.22
CA VAL A 184 -2.15 -1.96 10.45
C VAL A 184 -0.81 -2.62 10.73
N TYR A 185 0.17 -1.82 11.11
CA TYR A 185 1.54 -2.25 11.44
C TYR A 185 1.79 -2.06 12.93
N PHE A 186 2.21 -3.11 13.61
CA PHE A 186 2.65 -3.05 15.00
C PHE A 186 4.17 -3.15 15.10
N ALA A 187 4.76 -2.34 15.97
CA ALA A 187 6.18 -2.38 16.24
C ALA A 187 6.54 -3.62 17.06
N VAL A 188 7.61 -4.30 16.68
CA VAL A 188 8.19 -5.41 17.44
C VAL A 188 9.69 -5.21 17.61
N ASP A 189 10.23 -5.64 18.75
CA ASP A 189 11.66 -5.57 19.05
C ASP A 189 12.47 -6.66 18.31
N ASP A 190 11.88 -7.84 18.10
CA ASP A 190 12.50 -8.98 17.43
C ASP A 190 11.45 -9.72 16.59
N LEU A 191 11.55 -9.58 15.26
CA LEU A 191 10.61 -10.16 14.30
C LEU A 191 10.64 -11.70 14.35
N THR A 192 11.81 -12.30 14.50
CA THR A 192 11.99 -13.75 14.53
C THR A 192 11.32 -14.35 15.76
N ARG A 193 11.62 -13.79 16.94
CA ARG A 193 11.03 -14.22 18.21
C ARG A 193 9.51 -14.08 18.20
N VAL A 194 9.01 -12.93 17.77
CA VAL A 194 7.55 -12.69 17.72
C VAL A 194 6.88 -13.60 16.68
N GLY A 195 7.51 -13.84 15.54
CA GLY A 195 7.01 -14.78 14.52
C GLY A 195 6.89 -16.21 15.03
N GLU A 196 7.85 -16.68 15.84
CA GLU A 196 7.76 -17.99 16.51
C GLU A 196 6.60 -18.05 17.49
N VAL A 197 6.38 -16.97 18.27
CA VAL A 197 5.25 -16.89 19.23
C VAL A 197 3.92 -16.93 18.47
N ILE A 198 3.76 -16.16 17.41
CA ILE A 198 2.57 -16.15 16.55
C ILE A 198 2.25 -17.56 16.05
N THR A 199 3.25 -18.24 15.48
CA THR A 199 3.08 -19.60 14.94
C THR A 199 2.72 -20.63 16.05
N LYS A 200 3.38 -20.56 17.19
CA LYS A 200 3.09 -21.44 18.35
C LYS A 200 1.70 -21.20 18.93
N ALA A 201 1.20 -19.95 18.85
CA ALA A 201 -0.14 -19.57 19.30
C ALA A 201 -1.25 -19.88 18.27
N GLY A 202 -0.91 -20.55 17.16
CA GLY A 202 -1.87 -20.96 16.11
C GLY A 202 -2.17 -19.90 15.06
N GLY A 203 -1.39 -18.84 15.01
CA GLY A 203 -1.40 -17.86 13.93
C GLY A 203 -0.53 -18.28 12.75
N GLU A 204 -0.54 -17.48 11.68
CA GLU A 204 0.27 -17.68 10.50
C GLU A 204 1.18 -16.46 10.28
N LEU A 205 2.38 -16.69 9.73
CA LEU A 205 3.34 -15.64 9.39
C LEU A 205 3.79 -15.78 7.95
N ILE A 206 3.74 -14.69 7.20
CA ILE A 206 4.22 -14.58 5.84
C ILE A 206 5.29 -13.49 5.79
N GLU A 207 6.53 -13.86 5.54
CA GLU A 207 7.63 -12.89 5.38
C GLU A 207 7.34 -11.95 4.22
N GLN A 208 7.64 -10.68 4.41
CA GLN A 208 7.49 -9.62 3.42
C GLN A 208 8.84 -9.03 3.05
N ALA A 209 8.91 -8.37 1.89
CA ALA A 209 10.03 -7.49 1.61
C ALA A 209 10.12 -6.39 2.69
N PRO A 210 11.33 -5.95 3.06
CA PRO A 210 11.48 -4.87 4.03
C PRO A 210 10.70 -3.62 3.59
N VAL A 211 9.94 -3.06 4.51
CA VAL A 211 9.21 -1.79 4.30
C VAL A 211 9.99 -0.66 4.97
N ASN A 212 10.31 0.40 4.23
CA ASN A 212 11.22 1.47 4.69
C ASN A 212 12.60 0.96 5.16
N GLY A 213 13.08 -0.16 4.58
CA GLY A 213 14.33 -0.80 5.00
C GLY A 213 14.25 -1.57 6.32
N LEU A 214 13.08 -1.70 6.92
CA LEU A 214 12.85 -2.43 8.16
C LEU A 214 12.27 -3.81 7.89
N PRO A 215 12.76 -4.87 8.55
CA PRO A 215 12.20 -6.22 8.44
C PRO A 215 10.71 -6.22 8.81
N THR A 216 9.90 -6.80 7.94
CA THR A 216 8.43 -6.77 8.03
C THR A 216 7.86 -8.15 7.73
N ALA A 217 6.78 -8.52 8.40
CA ALA A 217 6.00 -9.71 8.07
C ALA A 217 4.50 -9.43 8.17
N LEU A 218 3.73 -10.08 7.32
CA LEU A 218 2.28 -10.17 7.42
C LEU A 218 1.94 -11.33 8.35
N ALA A 219 1.14 -11.09 9.35
CA ALA A 219 0.69 -12.07 10.32
C ALA A 219 -0.84 -12.23 10.27
N PHE A 220 -1.31 -13.41 10.62
CA PHE A 220 -2.72 -13.69 10.86
C PHE A 220 -2.89 -14.24 12.26
N ASP A 221 -3.88 -13.74 12.97
CA ASP A 221 -4.27 -14.33 14.23
C ASP A 221 -5.04 -15.66 13.99
N PRO A 222 -5.27 -16.47 15.03
CA PRO A 222 -6.00 -17.75 14.89
C PRO A 222 -7.46 -17.60 14.41
N GLN A 223 -8.01 -16.40 14.38
CA GLN A 223 -9.34 -16.08 13.86
C GLN A 223 -9.30 -15.52 12.42
N GLY A 224 -8.09 -15.41 11.82
CA GLY A 224 -7.87 -14.96 10.45
C GLY A 224 -7.74 -13.46 10.29
N ALA A 225 -7.60 -12.68 11.37
CA ALA A 225 -7.37 -11.25 11.26
C ALA A 225 -5.90 -10.97 10.83
N ALA A 226 -5.76 -10.31 9.69
CA ALA A 226 -4.46 -9.95 9.12
C ALA A 226 -3.93 -8.65 9.74
N PHE A 227 -2.64 -8.64 10.09
CA PHE A 227 -1.91 -7.45 10.55
C PHE A 227 -0.43 -7.57 10.20
N TYR A 228 0.27 -6.45 10.19
CA TYR A 228 1.72 -6.45 9.94
C TYR A 228 2.46 -6.28 11.25
N ILE A 229 3.60 -6.97 11.36
CA ILE A 229 4.60 -6.71 12.38
C ILE A 229 5.88 -6.21 11.71
N GLN A 230 6.49 -5.18 12.28
CA GLN A 230 7.69 -4.57 11.74
C GLN A 230 8.73 -4.41 12.84
N GLN A 231 9.94 -4.92 12.60
CA GLN A 231 11.01 -4.82 13.57
C GLN A 231 11.56 -3.41 13.63
N VAL A 232 11.63 -2.86 14.83
CA VAL A 232 12.18 -1.54 15.10
C VAL A 232 13.27 -1.66 16.17
N SER A 233 14.47 -1.22 15.82
CA SER A 233 15.61 -1.31 16.73
C SER A 233 15.85 -0.05 17.57
N ASP A 234 15.34 1.12 17.11
CA ASP A 234 15.45 2.42 17.79
C ASP A 234 14.44 3.45 17.27
N ALA A 235 13.92 4.31 18.14
CA ALA A 235 13.02 5.41 17.77
C ALA A 235 13.61 6.36 16.70
N ALA A 236 14.93 6.48 16.63
CA ALA A 236 15.62 7.28 15.63
C ALA A 236 15.51 6.70 14.21
N GLN A 237 15.35 5.39 14.05
CA GLN A 237 15.22 4.75 12.74
C GLN A 237 13.83 4.95 12.14
N ILE A 238 12.79 5.04 12.97
CA ILE A 238 11.42 5.28 12.48
C ILE A 238 11.29 6.67 11.91
N ASN A 239 11.84 7.69 12.59
CA ASN A 239 11.83 9.05 12.07
C ASN A 239 12.57 9.12 10.73
N LYS A 240 13.67 8.40 10.58
CA LYS A 240 14.47 8.36 9.35
C LYS A 240 13.79 7.55 8.22
N ALA A 241 13.06 6.49 8.56
CA ALA A 241 12.30 5.67 7.61
C ALA A 241 11.02 6.39 7.12
N ASN A 242 10.40 7.16 8.01
CA ASN A 242 9.18 7.94 7.73
C ASN A 242 9.46 9.40 7.33
N GLU A 243 10.72 9.83 7.28
CA GLU A 243 11.07 11.12 6.70
C GLU A 243 10.63 11.11 5.23
N ALA A 244 9.63 11.94 4.92
CA ALA A 244 9.43 12.38 3.55
C ALA A 244 10.79 12.87 3.03
N PRO A 245 11.17 12.59 1.78
CA PRO A 245 12.38 13.10 1.22
C PRO A 245 12.40 14.60 1.52
N ALA A 246 13.41 15.07 2.27
CA ALA A 246 13.48 16.46 2.68
C ALA A 246 13.12 17.28 1.44
N MET A 247 12.04 18.03 1.52
CA MET A 247 11.71 19.00 0.49
C MET A 247 12.80 20.07 0.57
N THR A 248 13.96 19.76 0.01
CA THR A 248 14.79 20.81 -0.56
C THR A 248 13.84 21.59 -1.46
N PRO A 249 13.76 22.92 -1.33
CA PRO A 249 12.98 23.71 -2.28
C PRO A 249 13.46 23.26 -3.67
N THR A 250 12.64 22.43 -4.30
CA THR A 250 12.94 21.92 -5.62
C THR A 250 12.85 23.11 -6.54
N THR A 251 14.00 23.68 -6.86
CA THR A 251 14.18 24.15 -8.23
C THR A 251 13.52 23.06 -9.07
N PRO A 252 12.54 23.43 -9.93
CA PRO A 252 11.85 22.46 -10.78
C PRO A 252 12.93 21.55 -11.37
N PRO A 253 12.78 20.21 -11.33
CA PRO A 253 13.81 19.30 -11.76
C PRO A 253 14.25 19.79 -13.14
N LYS A 254 15.53 20.12 -13.29
CA LYS A 254 16.08 20.45 -14.61
C LYS A 254 15.57 19.35 -15.51
N PRO A 255 14.86 19.67 -16.61
CA PRO A 255 14.27 18.65 -17.47
C PRO A 255 15.40 17.68 -17.80
N SER A 256 15.34 16.47 -17.26
CA SER A 256 16.32 15.45 -17.57
C SER A 256 16.13 15.19 -19.05
N LEU A 257 17.10 15.62 -19.84
CA LEU A 257 17.06 15.44 -21.27
C LEU A 257 16.95 13.94 -21.53
N LYS A 258 15.78 13.50 -21.97
CA LYS A 258 15.51 12.09 -22.26
C LYS A 258 16.23 11.73 -23.57
N TRP A 259 17.57 11.75 -23.51
CA TRP A 259 18.47 11.63 -24.66
C TRP A 259 18.19 10.37 -25.50
N ARG A 260 17.73 9.28 -24.88
CA ARG A 260 17.34 8.04 -25.58
C ARG A 260 16.12 8.26 -26.47
N SER A 261 15.09 8.97 -25.96
CA SER A 261 13.91 9.33 -26.76
C SER A 261 14.27 10.29 -27.89
N MET A 262 15.21 11.22 -27.67
CA MET A 262 15.70 12.12 -28.72
C MET A 262 16.45 11.37 -29.80
N ILE A 263 17.35 10.43 -29.44
CA ILE A 263 18.04 9.57 -30.41
C ILE A 263 17.04 8.75 -31.20
N GLY A 264 16.03 8.18 -30.53
CA GLY A 264 14.95 7.44 -31.16
C GLY A 264 14.21 8.28 -32.20
N LEU A 265 13.81 9.52 -31.85
CA LEU A 265 13.12 10.44 -32.76
C LEU A 265 13.98 10.82 -33.96
N VAL A 266 15.27 11.13 -33.73
CA VAL A 266 16.23 11.42 -34.81
C VAL A 266 16.42 10.20 -35.70
N GLY A 267 16.57 9.00 -35.12
CA GLY A 267 16.68 7.75 -35.86
C GLY A 267 15.48 7.48 -36.77
N ILE A 268 14.26 7.69 -36.24
CA ILE A 268 13.01 7.57 -37.02
C ILE A 268 13.01 8.58 -38.20
N ALA A 269 13.33 9.85 -37.94
CA ALA A 269 13.36 10.87 -39.00
C ALA A 269 14.36 10.52 -40.09
N VAL A 270 15.56 10.04 -39.73
CA VAL A 270 16.59 9.61 -40.67
C VAL A 270 16.15 8.38 -41.46
N ALA A 271 15.55 7.40 -40.79
CA ALA A 271 15.03 6.18 -41.44
C ALA A 271 13.95 6.48 -42.48
N ILE A 272 13.07 7.45 -42.19
CA ILE A 272 12.03 7.92 -43.12
C ILE A 272 12.66 8.66 -44.31
N LEU A 273 13.60 9.61 -44.03
CA LEU A 273 14.21 10.44 -45.08
C LEU A 273 15.08 9.64 -46.06
N LEU A 274 15.72 8.56 -45.59
CA LEU A 274 16.61 7.73 -46.38
C LEU A 274 15.92 6.48 -46.96
N ASP A 275 14.65 6.27 -46.65
CA ASP A 275 13.89 5.04 -47.00
C ASP A 275 14.69 3.75 -46.71
N ALA A 276 15.32 3.72 -45.54
CA ALA A 276 16.34 2.73 -45.20
C ALA A 276 15.76 1.64 -44.25
N ASN A 277 15.35 0.52 -44.81
CA ASN A 277 14.83 -0.65 -44.05
C ASN A 277 15.79 -1.13 -42.95
N LEU A 278 17.10 -1.07 -43.21
CA LEU A 278 18.15 -1.43 -42.27
C LEU A 278 18.07 -0.59 -40.96
N LEU A 279 17.80 0.69 -41.06
CA LEU A 279 17.68 1.58 -39.88
C LEU A 279 16.46 1.25 -39.06
N TRP A 280 15.35 0.86 -39.70
CA TRP A 280 14.14 0.37 -38.99
C TRP A 280 14.41 -0.92 -38.23
N GLY A 281 15.13 -1.86 -38.86
CA GLY A 281 15.51 -3.10 -38.17
C GLY A 281 16.37 -2.85 -36.93
N LEU A 282 17.34 -1.97 -37.00
CA LEU A 282 18.19 -1.55 -35.88
C LEU A 282 17.36 -0.83 -34.79
N PHE A 283 16.38 -0.02 -35.18
CA PHE A 283 15.50 0.68 -34.25
C PHE A 283 14.66 -0.30 -33.41
N PHE A 284 14.08 -1.32 -34.05
CA PHE A 284 13.32 -2.35 -33.31
C PHE A 284 14.23 -3.16 -32.37
N LEU A 285 15.45 -3.48 -32.73
CA LEU A 285 16.42 -4.11 -31.81
C LEU A 285 16.72 -3.22 -30.60
N PHE A 286 16.96 -1.93 -30.84
CA PHE A 286 17.20 -0.95 -29.78
C PHE A 286 16.04 -0.87 -28.79
N TRP A 287 14.81 -1.06 -29.28
CA TRP A 287 13.61 -1.07 -28.43
C TRP A 287 13.45 -2.38 -27.65
N VAL A 288 13.65 -3.52 -28.28
CA VAL A 288 13.40 -4.85 -27.70
C VAL A 288 14.46 -5.27 -26.67
N ILE A 289 15.72 -4.86 -26.84
CA ILE A 289 16.80 -5.27 -25.90
C ILE A 289 16.51 -4.83 -24.45
N PRO A 290 16.09 -3.59 -24.16
CA PRO A 290 15.66 -3.21 -22.82
C PRO A 290 14.47 -4.03 -22.29
N ASP A 291 13.48 -4.32 -23.14
CA ASP A 291 12.30 -5.09 -22.75
C ASP A 291 12.67 -6.49 -22.25
N ILE A 292 13.60 -7.16 -22.93
CA ILE A 292 14.13 -8.45 -22.53
C ILE A 292 14.89 -8.33 -21.19
N LYS A 293 15.73 -7.30 -21.05
CA LYS A 293 16.55 -7.09 -19.85
C LYS A 293 15.71 -6.81 -18.61
N TYR A 294 14.65 -6.03 -18.74
CA TYR A 294 13.78 -5.64 -17.61
C TYR A 294 12.57 -6.56 -17.43
N ALA A 295 12.42 -7.60 -18.29
CA ALA A 295 11.32 -8.56 -18.29
C ALA A 295 9.92 -7.90 -18.41
N GLU A 296 9.85 -6.77 -19.12
CA GLU A 296 8.66 -5.96 -19.27
C GLU A 296 8.63 -5.30 -20.66
N THR A 297 7.50 -5.37 -21.36
CA THR A 297 7.30 -4.76 -22.67
C THR A 297 6.02 -3.92 -22.69
N HIS A 298 5.96 -2.95 -23.62
CA HIS A 298 4.82 -2.07 -23.84
C HIS A 298 4.34 -2.21 -25.27
N PHE A 299 3.11 -2.65 -25.48
CA PHE A 299 2.47 -2.64 -26.79
C PHE A 299 1.32 -1.64 -26.83
N MET A 300 0.16 -1.94 -26.28
CA MET A 300 -0.91 -0.97 -25.97
C MET A 300 -1.01 -0.74 -24.47
N GLU A 301 -0.59 -1.72 -23.71
CA GLU A 301 -0.53 -1.75 -22.26
C GLU A 301 0.80 -2.36 -21.79
N ARG A 302 1.04 -2.27 -20.52
CA ARG A 302 2.25 -2.80 -19.88
C ARG A 302 2.11 -4.31 -19.71
N VAL A 303 2.98 -5.10 -20.35
CA VAL A 303 2.97 -6.57 -20.28
C VAL A 303 4.24 -7.06 -19.58
N ARG A 304 4.08 -7.65 -18.41
CA ARG A 304 5.18 -8.22 -17.63
C ARG A 304 5.31 -9.72 -17.87
N ARG A 305 6.57 -10.18 -18.04
CA ARG A 305 6.87 -11.59 -18.28
C ARG A 305 6.32 -12.51 -17.19
N GLN A 306 6.28 -12.05 -15.92
CA GLN A 306 5.78 -12.84 -14.79
C GLN A 306 4.25 -12.99 -14.79
N GLU A 307 3.52 -11.96 -15.25
CA GLU A 307 2.06 -11.92 -15.23
C GLU A 307 1.44 -12.59 -16.47
N ASN A 308 2.04 -12.36 -17.65
CA ASN A 308 1.55 -12.86 -18.93
C ASN A 308 2.69 -13.42 -19.80
N PRO A 309 3.29 -14.55 -19.42
CA PRO A 309 4.51 -15.05 -20.09
C PRO A 309 4.30 -15.35 -21.58
N VAL A 310 3.16 -15.91 -21.97
CA VAL A 310 2.86 -16.24 -23.37
C VAL A 310 2.74 -14.96 -24.21
N LEU A 311 1.95 -13.99 -23.76
CA LEU A 311 1.76 -12.72 -24.46
C LEU A 311 3.07 -11.93 -24.54
N TYR A 312 3.83 -11.88 -23.45
CA TYR A 312 5.14 -11.24 -23.40
C TYR A 312 6.09 -11.79 -24.49
N TRP A 313 6.26 -13.13 -24.54
CA TRP A 313 7.15 -13.76 -25.52
C TRP A 313 6.62 -13.65 -26.95
N LEU A 314 5.30 -13.62 -27.19
CA LEU A 314 4.72 -13.34 -28.51
C LEU A 314 5.09 -11.94 -28.99
N ILE A 315 4.97 -10.92 -28.13
CA ILE A 315 5.33 -9.53 -28.47
C ILE A 315 6.82 -9.44 -28.78
N ILE A 316 7.69 -10.01 -27.91
CA ILE A 316 9.13 -10.02 -28.13
C ILE A 316 9.52 -10.73 -29.44
N ALA A 317 8.92 -11.90 -29.70
CA ALA A 317 9.17 -12.66 -30.93
C ALA A 317 8.71 -11.89 -32.19
N THR A 318 7.58 -11.18 -32.11
CA THR A 318 7.09 -10.33 -33.20
C THR A 318 8.07 -9.20 -33.53
N TRP A 319 8.57 -8.48 -32.52
CA TRP A 319 9.53 -7.40 -32.70
C TRP A 319 10.88 -7.91 -33.21
N LEU A 320 11.38 -9.04 -32.69
CA LEU A 320 12.61 -9.66 -33.19
C LEU A 320 12.47 -10.17 -34.62
N GLY A 321 11.34 -10.77 -34.96
CA GLY A 321 11.02 -11.24 -36.32
C GLY A 321 10.95 -10.09 -37.31
N LEU A 322 10.26 -9.01 -36.95
CA LEU A 322 10.17 -7.81 -37.78
C LEU A 322 11.54 -7.13 -37.97
N SER A 323 12.32 -7.06 -36.91
CA SER A 323 13.70 -6.56 -36.97
C SER A 323 14.57 -7.41 -37.90
N GLY A 324 14.52 -8.74 -37.73
CA GLY A 324 15.27 -9.67 -38.60
C GLY A 324 14.88 -9.55 -40.06
N TYR A 325 13.59 -9.48 -40.36
CA TYR A 325 13.10 -9.28 -41.71
C TYR A 325 13.65 -8.00 -42.35
N LEU A 326 13.56 -6.86 -41.67
CA LEU A 326 14.02 -5.57 -42.17
C LEU A 326 15.56 -5.46 -42.29
N LEU A 327 16.31 -6.20 -41.48
CA LEU A 327 17.77 -6.29 -41.57
C LEU A 327 18.24 -7.16 -42.76
N LEU A 328 17.45 -8.21 -43.09
CA LEU A 328 17.80 -9.15 -44.17
C LEU A 328 17.26 -8.71 -45.54
N ASP A 329 16.19 -7.90 -45.59
CA ASP A 329 15.57 -7.43 -46.84
C ASP A 329 16.57 -6.84 -47.84
N PRO A 330 17.54 -5.96 -47.47
CA PRO A 330 18.55 -5.43 -48.39
C PRO A 330 19.54 -6.47 -48.93
N LEU A 331 19.64 -7.65 -48.28
CA LEU A 331 20.53 -8.73 -48.69
C LEU A 331 19.84 -9.73 -49.65
N VAL A 332 18.51 -9.82 -49.57
CA VAL A 332 17.71 -10.76 -50.38
C VAL A 332 17.19 -10.11 -51.66
N ASN A 333 16.95 -8.80 -51.68
CA ASN A 333 16.37 -8.05 -52.79
C ASN A 333 17.40 -7.21 -53.58
N ARG A 334 18.67 -7.62 -53.56
CA ARG A 334 19.72 -7.09 -54.46
C ARG A 334 19.89 -8.00 -55.67
#